data_b9216d408125c66dcbd066bbc0c0fc54
#
_entry.id   b9216d408125c66dcbd066bbc0c0fc54
#
_cell.length_a   1.000
_cell.length_b   1.000
_cell.length_c   1.000
_cell.angle_alpha   90.00
_cell.angle_beta   90.00
_cell.angle_gamma   90.00
#
_symmetry.space_group_name_H-M   'P 1'
#
loop_
_entity.id
_entity.type
_entity.pdbx_description
1 polymer ?
#
loop_
_entity_poly.entity_id
_entity_poly.type
_entity_poly.pdbx_seq_one_letter_code
_entity_poly.pdbx_strand_id
1 'polypeptide(L)'
;CGVCTENCEFLKKYDLTIGDTEKLSKMAYHCFLCGKCSKVCPQGIDGREIVLQIRRHRVKEAGGRIPEKGYGMLLWEKEDYKFRRYTGTGKTALFFGCNFPSFYPETTRYLGKLLAEKADAFSVFDCCGKPIAELGLEEKETVILERLNKKLLEAGVREVVMVCPNCYAFLKDKLSVPVISIYEKLQELGLGNRIMEEQNIFLPCPDREKRELLKQIRPFLTAEPKILSSANCCGLGGCAALKEPELAAQMAKSAGSIQNTSVYCASCAGNLTRAGGKNIKHLLVQILGREEVP
;
A
#
# COMPACT_ATOMS: atom_id res chain seq x y z
N CYS A 1 12.14 26.62 -4.26
CA CYS A 1 11.06 27.34 -3.55
C CYS A 1 10.84 26.81 -2.12
N GLY A 2 11.36 25.62 -1.75
CA GLY A 2 11.30 25.08 -0.38
C GLY A 2 9.99 24.40 0.05
N VAL A 3 8.90 24.53 -0.73
CA VAL A 3 7.60 23.95 -0.35
C VAL A 3 7.64 22.44 -0.10
N CYS A 4 8.43 21.67 -0.85
CA CYS A 4 8.61 20.24 -0.62
C CYS A 4 9.29 19.95 0.72
N THR A 5 10.27 20.76 1.13
CA THR A 5 10.99 20.66 2.41
C THR A 5 10.06 20.93 3.58
N GLU A 6 9.28 22.00 3.52
CA GLU A 6 8.33 22.37 4.58
C GLU A 6 7.26 21.28 4.84
N ASN A 7 6.91 20.52 3.80
CA ASN A 7 5.85 19.51 3.85
C ASN A 7 6.34 18.06 3.98
N CYS A 8 7.65 17.82 4.06
CA CYS A 8 8.22 16.47 4.13
C CYS A 8 9.20 16.36 5.30
N GLU A 9 8.86 15.55 6.28
CA GLU A 9 9.69 15.35 7.49
C GLU A 9 11.11 14.84 7.16
N PHE A 10 11.26 14.01 6.12
CA PHE A 10 12.57 13.56 5.65
C PHE A 10 13.38 14.73 5.08
N LEU A 11 12.82 15.49 4.13
CA LEU A 11 13.52 16.61 3.52
C LEU A 11 13.86 17.70 4.54
N LYS A 12 12.93 17.96 5.47
CA LYS A 12 13.13 18.93 6.56
C LYS A 12 14.25 18.50 7.52
N LYS A 13 14.30 17.22 7.89
CA LYS A 13 15.35 16.67 8.78
C LYS A 13 16.76 16.91 8.25
N TYR A 14 16.92 16.84 6.92
CA TYR A 14 18.24 16.92 6.27
C TYR A 14 18.46 18.22 5.50
N ASP A 15 17.56 19.19 5.66
CA ASP A 15 17.60 20.47 4.95
C ASP A 15 17.80 20.32 3.45
N LEU A 16 16.93 19.50 2.82
CA LEU A 16 16.99 19.15 1.41
C LEU A 16 15.74 19.62 0.67
N THR A 17 15.89 19.93 -0.59
CA THR A 17 14.79 20.02 -1.55
C THR A 17 14.79 18.82 -2.48
N ILE A 18 13.71 18.60 -3.22
CA ILE A 18 13.67 17.53 -4.22
C ILE A 18 14.61 17.79 -5.42
N GLY A 19 15.09 19.00 -5.57
CA GLY A 19 16.09 19.40 -6.58
C GLY A 19 17.53 19.11 -6.19
N ASP A 20 17.82 18.80 -4.92
CA ASP A 20 19.19 18.50 -4.43
C ASP A 20 19.59 17.05 -4.77
N THR A 21 19.55 16.69 -6.08
CA THR A 21 19.66 15.31 -6.55
C THR A 21 20.96 14.62 -6.15
N GLU A 22 22.07 15.33 -6.04
CA GLU A 22 23.36 14.78 -5.58
C GLU A 22 23.28 14.31 -4.11
N LYS A 23 22.74 15.15 -3.22
CA LYS A 23 22.56 14.79 -1.81
C LYS A 23 21.46 13.72 -1.65
N LEU A 24 20.37 13.84 -2.40
CA LEU A 24 19.30 12.85 -2.43
C LEU A 24 19.80 11.49 -2.91
N SER A 25 20.77 11.44 -3.83
CA SER A 25 21.36 10.17 -4.25
C SER A 25 21.98 9.40 -3.09
N LYS A 26 22.70 10.09 -2.19
CA LYS A 26 23.29 9.48 -0.99
C LYS A 26 22.23 9.01 0.03
N MET A 27 21.05 9.64 0.01
CA MET A 27 19.98 9.44 1.00
C MET A 27 18.69 8.86 0.41
N ALA A 28 18.73 8.31 -0.79
CA ALA A 28 17.53 7.87 -1.50
C ALA A 28 16.71 6.83 -0.70
N TYR A 29 17.36 5.96 0.06
CA TYR A 29 16.70 4.93 0.89
C TYR A 29 16.13 5.46 2.22
N HIS A 30 16.34 6.73 2.55
CA HIS A 30 15.72 7.41 3.68
C HIS A 30 14.34 7.98 3.34
N CYS A 31 13.98 8.06 2.05
CA CYS A 31 12.69 8.56 1.59
C CYS A 31 11.59 7.51 1.72
N PHE A 32 10.44 7.89 2.30
CA PHE A 32 9.27 7.04 2.47
C PHE A 32 8.45 6.83 1.19
N LEU A 33 8.81 7.42 0.07
CA LEU A 33 8.08 7.36 -1.21
C LEU A 33 6.58 7.64 -1.06
N CYS A 34 6.20 8.50 -0.12
CA CYS A 34 4.80 8.79 0.22
C CYS A 34 4.11 9.77 -0.75
N GLY A 35 4.84 10.41 -1.66
CA GLY A 35 4.31 11.33 -2.68
C GLY A 35 3.87 12.71 -2.14
N LYS A 36 4.11 13.05 -0.86
CA LYS A 36 3.69 14.36 -0.33
C LYS A 36 4.38 15.52 -1.04
N CYS A 37 5.68 15.40 -1.31
CA CYS A 37 6.44 16.41 -2.04
C CYS A 37 5.91 16.64 -3.47
N SER A 38 5.50 15.57 -4.16
CA SER A 38 4.88 15.65 -5.50
C SER A 38 3.56 16.42 -5.43
N LYS A 39 2.70 16.09 -4.45
CA LYS A 39 1.38 16.71 -4.29
C LYS A 39 1.44 18.21 -4.00
N VAL A 40 2.43 18.67 -3.24
CA VAL A 40 2.54 20.09 -2.85
C VAL A 40 3.41 20.91 -3.79
N CYS A 41 4.01 20.29 -4.79
CA CYS A 41 4.90 20.97 -5.71
C CYS A 41 4.14 21.90 -6.66
N PRO A 42 4.36 23.23 -6.61
CA PRO A 42 3.68 24.16 -7.52
C PRO A 42 4.15 24.04 -8.97
N GLN A 43 5.29 23.37 -9.20
CA GLN A 43 5.85 23.11 -10.53
C GLN A 43 5.45 21.72 -11.09
N GLY A 44 4.61 20.97 -10.37
CA GLY A 44 4.17 19.65 -10.81
C GLY A 44 5.28 18.58 -10.83
N ILE A 45 6.40 18.80 -10.12
CA ILE A 45 7.51 17.84 -10.08
C ILE A 45 7.11 16.62 -9.24
N ASP A 46 7.24 15.42 -9.83
CA ASP A 46 7.07 14.17 -9.09
C ASP A 46 8.35 13.80 -8.32
N GLY A 47 8.45 14.29 -7.10
CA GLY A 47 9.59 13.99 -6.24
C GLY A 47 9.68 12.53 -5.80
N ARG A 48 8.57 11.80 -5.79
CA ARG A 48 8.56 10.36 -5.53
C ARG A 48 9.25 9.60 -6.66
N GLU A 49 8.92 9.95 -7.90
CA GLU A 49 9.53 9.32 -9.07
C GLU A 49 11.03 9.65 -9.17
N ILE A 50 11.42 10.90 -8.88
CA ILE A 50 12.85 11.27 -8.82
C ILE A 50 13.62 10.36 -7.87
N VAL A 51 13.15 10.17 -6.63
CA VAL A 51 13.83 9.31 -5.67
C VAL A 51 13.84 7.85 -6.12
N LEU A 52 12.78 7.37 -6.75
CA LEU A 52 12.72 6.01 -7.27
C LEU A 52 13.72 5.80 -8.41
N GLN A 53 13.85 6.74 -9.33
CA GLN A 53 14.85 6.71 -10.40
C GLN A 53 16.28 6.73 -9.84
N ILE A 54 16.53 7.53 -8.80
CA ILE A 54 17.82 7.51 -8.11
C ILE A 54 18.12 6.12 -7.53
N ARG A 55 17.15 5.47 -6.89
CA ARG A 55 17.34 4.09 -6.36
C ARG A 55 17.65 3.10 -7.48
N ARG A 56 16.92 3.15 -8.59
CA ARG A 56 17.16 2.30 -9.78
C ARG A 56 18.56 2.48 -10.32
N HIS A 57 18.99 3.73 -10.49
CA HIS A 57 20.32 4.06 -10.95
C HIS A 57 21.41 3.50 -10.01
N ARG A 58 21.28 3.73 -8.70
CA ARG A 58 22.21 3.20 -7.69
C ARG A 58 22.29 1.67 -7.66
N VAL A 59 21.16 0.98 -7.84
CA VAL A 59 21.11 -0.48 -7.97
C VAL A 59 21.85 -0.94 -9.20
N LYS A 60 21.66 -0.27 -10.35
CA LYS A 60 22.37 -0.56 -11.59
C LYS A 60 23.88 -0.40 -11.44
N GLU A 61 24.34 0.70 -10.84
CA GLU A 61 25.75 0.95 -10.55
C GLU A 61 26.35 -0.10 -9.58
N ALA A 62 25.54 -0.63 -8.66
CA ALA A 62 25.93 -1.68 -7.72
C ALA A 62 25.78 -3.12 -8.27
N GLY A 63 25.69 -3.28 -9.61
CA GLY A 63 25.59 -4.58 -10.25
C GLY A 63 24.28 -5.35 -9.91
N GLY A 64 23.15 -4.65 -9.86
CA GLY A 64 21.84 -5.22 -9.58
C GLY A 64 21.56 -5.49 -8.09
N ARG A 65 22.38 -4.95 -7.19
CA ARG A 65 22.23 -5.11 -5.73
C ARG A 65 21.86 -3.79 -5.06
N ILE A 66 21.18 -3.87 -3.95
CA ILE A 66 20.94 -2.68 -3.13
C ILE A 66 22.29 -2.23 -2.53
N PRO A 67 22.71 -0.98 -2.74
CA PRO A 67 24.00 -0.49 -2.21
C PRO A 67 23.96 -0.20 -0.71
N GLU A 68 22.85 -0.49 -0.04
CA GLU A 68 22.59 -0.20 1.36
C GLU A 68 22.37 -1.47 2.16
N LYS A 69 22.84 -1.50 3.42
CA LYS A 69 22.66 -2.62 4.34
C LYS A 69 21.27 -2.58 5.01
N GLY A 70 20.81 -3.75 5.51
CA GLY A 70 19.61 -3.89 6.34
C GLY A 70 18.41 -4.51 5.63
N TYR A 71 18.45 -4.68 4.32
CA TYR A 71 17.30 -5.17 3.52
C TYR A 71 17.24 -6.70 3.36
N GLY A 72 18.21 -7.46 3.91
CA GLY A 72 18.31 -8.91 3.69
C GLY A 72 17.05 -9.70 4.04
N MET A 73 16.44 -9.46 5.21
CA MET A 73 15.19 -10.14 5.61
C MET A 73 14.01 -9.78 4.69
N LEU A 74 13.90 -8.53 4.29
CA LEU A 74 12.85 -8.10 3.36
C LEU A 74 13.02 -8.76 2.00
N LEU A 75 14.23 -8.80 1.47
CA LEU A 75 14.54 -9.46 0.21
C LEU A 75 14.24 -10.96 0.29
N TRP A 76 14.73 -11.64 1.34
CA TRP A 76 14.46 -13.05 1.57
C TRP A 76 12.95 -13.37 1.59
N GLU A 77 12.14 -12.50 2.21
CA GLU A 77 10.70 -12.71 2.28
C GLU A 77 9.99 -12.38 0.95
N LYS A 78 10.36 -11.27 0.28
CA LYS A 78 9.54 -10.66 -0.78
C LYS A 78 9.98 -10.99 -2.20
N GLU A 79 11.23 -11.34 -2.46
CA GLU A 79 11.69 -11.72 -3.81
C GLU A 79 11.00 -12.99 -4.30
N ASP A 80 10.94 -13.99 -3.43
CA ASP A 80 10.13 -15.18 -3.64
C ASP A 80 9.23 -15.39 -2.42
N TYR A 81 8.08 -14.72 -2.44
CA TYR A 81 7.22 -14.60 -1.25
C TYR A 81 6.99 -15.94 -0.56
N LYS A 82 7.47 -16.07 0.68
CA LYS A 82 7.55 -17.35 1.41
C LYS A 82 6.19 -17.91 1.82
N PHE A 83 5.19 -17.06 1.95
CA PHE A 83 3.83 -17.46 2.34
C PHE A 83 2.89 -17.52 1.14
N ARG A 84 3.43 -17.67 -0.09
CA ARG A 84 2.65 -17.76 -1.33
C ARG A 84 1.74 -18.98 -1.32
N ARG A 85 0.45 -18.74 -1.58
CA ARG A 85 -0.55 -19.79 -1.67
C ARG A 85 -1.69 -19.38 -2.60
N TYR A 86 -2.09 -20.29 -3.47
CA TYR A 86 -3.27 -20.23 -4.32
C TYR A 86 -4.20 -21.34 -3.88
N THR A 87 -5.47 -21.05 -3.51
CA THR A 87 -6.36 -22.04 -2.90
C THR A 87 -7.21 -22.79 -3.92
N GLY A 88 -7.11 -22.46 -5.19
CA GLY A 88 -7.88 -23.07 -6.27
C GLY A 88 -7.52 -22.48 -7.62
N THR A 89 -8.42 -22.69 -8.57
CA THR A 89 -8.41 -22.17 -9.93
C THR A 89 -9.79 -21.62 -10.25
N GLY A 90 -9.92 -20.75 -11.25
CA GLY A 90 -11.21 -20.20 -11.63
C GLY A 90 -11.08 -18.83 -12.29
N LYS A 91 -12.23 -18.25 -12.63
CA LYS A 91 -12.27 -17.00 -13.39
C LYS A 91 -11.96 -15.76 -12.54
N THR A 92 -12.26 -15.81 -11.26
CA THR A 92 -12.05 -14.68 -10.33
C THR A 92 -11.03 -15.04 -9.26
N ALA A 93 -9.93 -14.28 -9.18
CA ALA A 93 -8.92 -14.43 -8.14
C ALA A 93 -9.07 -13.32 -7.09
N LEU A 94 -9.29 -13.68 -5.83
CA LEU A 94 -9.31 -12.75 -4.71
C LEU A 94 -7.90 -12.60 -4.15
N PHE A 95 -7.21 -11.50 -4.50
CA PHE A 95 -5.84 -11.23 -4.13
C PHE A 95 -5.76 -10.43 -2.82
N PHE A 96 -5.43 -11.11 -1.73
CA PHE A 96 -5.34 -10.49 -0.40
C PHE A 96 -4.07 -9.65 -0.19
N GLY A 97 -3.01 -9.94 -0.95
CA GLY A 97 -1.68 -9.40 -0.67
C GLY A 97 -1.04 -10.09 0.53
N CYS A 98 0.01 -9.49 1.07
CA CYS A 98 0.81 -10.07 2.16
C CYS A 98 0.40 -9.59 3.55
N ASN A 99 -0.07 -8.35 3.71
CA ASN A 99 -0.29 -7.75 5.03
C ASN A 99 -1.74 -7.89 5.53
N PHE A 100 -2.75 -7.90 4.65
CA PHE A 100 -4.14 -8.00 5.10
C PHE A 100 -4.39 -9.30 5.86
N PRO A 101 -3.95 -10.49 5.38
CA PRO A 101 -4.12 -11.74 6.14
C PRO A 101 -3.39 -11.77 7.49
N SER A 102 -2.29 -11.02 7.62
CA SER A 102 -1.51 -10.98 8.85
C SER A 102 -2.17 -10.16 9.95
N PHE A 103 -2.87 -9.07 9.57
CA PHE A 103 -3.53 -8.17 10.52
C PHE A 103 -5.00 -8.52 10.75
N TYR A 104 -5.66 -9.13 9.75
CA TYR A 104 -7.10 -9.43 9.76
C TYR A 104 -7.36 -10.88 9.31
N PRO A 105 -6.86 -11.90 10.04
CA PRO A 105 -6.99 -13.29 9.64
C PRO A 105 -8.44 -13.80 9.63
N GLU A 106 -9.29 -13.34 10.56
CA GLU A 106 -10.70 -13.75 10.60
C GLU A 106 -11.50 -13.14 9.45
N THR A 107 -11.30 -11.84 9.20
CA THR A 107 -11.92 -11.15 8.06
C THR A 107 -11.44 -11.74 6.74
N THR A 108 -10.18 -12.13 6.64
CA THR A 108 -9.62 -12.82 5.46
C THR A 108 -10.36 -14.14 5.20
N ARG A 109 -10.54 -14.98 6.23
CA ARG A 109 -11.28 -16.25 6.10
C ARG A 109 -12.74 -16.03 5.72
N TYR A 110 -13.39 -15.07 6.37
CA TYR A 110 -14.77 -14.71 6.07
C TYR A 110 -14.94 -14.23 4.62
N LEU A 111 -14.12 -13.27 4.18
CA LEU A 111 -14.19 -12.70 2.85
C LEU A 111 -13.90 -13.75 1.76
N GLY A 112 -12.91 -14.64 2.01
CA GLY A 112 -12.58 -15.74 1.12
C GLY A 112 -13.77 -16.69 0.91
N LYS A 113 -14.48 -17.08 1.98
CA LYS A 113 -15.70 -17.89 1.90
C LYS A 113 -16.83 -17.15 1.18
N LEU A 114 -17.08 -15.90 1.57
CA LEU A 114 -18.14 -15.09 0.98
C LEU A 114 -17.99 -14.95 -0.54
N LEU A 115 -16.79 -14.63 -1.04
CA LEU A 115 -16.58 -14.47 -2.47
C LEU A 115 -16.45 -15.81 -3.20
N ALA A 116 -16.06 -16.89 -2.56
CA ALA A 116 -16.15 -18.22 -3.14
C ALA A 116 -17.62 -18.61 -3.41
N GLU A 117 -18.54 -18.31 -2.49
CA GLU A 117 -19.97 -18.60 -2.62
C GLU A 117 -20.68 -17.65 -3.61
N LYS A 118 -20.34 -16.35 -3.60
CA LYS A 118 -21.07 -15.31 -4.35
C LYS A 118 -20.49 -14.99 -5.74
N ALA A 119 -19.23 -15.29 -5.98
CA ALA A 119 -18.51 -14.92 -7.21
C ALA A 119 -17.62 -16.04 -7.75
N ASP A 120 -17.71 -17.25 -7.23
CA ASP A 120 -16.83 -18.39 -7.59
C ASP A 120 -15.34 -17.99 -7.57
N ALA A 121 -14.97 -17.19 -6.57
CA ALA A 121 -13.63 -16.67 -6.43
C ALA A 121 -12.76 -17.59 -5.56
N PHE A 122 -11.53 -17.82 -5.97
CA PHE A 122 -10.52 -18.48 -5.15
C PHE A 122 -9.53 -17.48 -4.55
N SER A 123 -8.99 -17.81 -3.39
CA SER A 123 -8.09 -16.91 -2.65
C SER A 123 -6.65 -17.02 -3.12
N VAL A 124 -6.01 -15.86 -3.30
CA VAL A 124 -4.60 -15.73 -3.65
C VAL A 124 -3.88 -14.93 -2.56
N PHE A 125 -2.89 -15.59 -1.96
CA PHE A 125 -1.95 -15.02 -1.00
C PHE A 125 -0.60 -14.90 -1.68
N ASP A 126 -0.23 -13.72 -2.15
CA ASP A 126 1.07 -13.47 -2.78
C ASP A 126 1.51 -12.02 -2.54
N CYS A 127 2.78 -11.74 -2.79
CA CYS A 127 3.30 -10.38 -2.76
C CYS A 127 3.19 -9.74 -4.14
N CYS A 128 2.66 -8.52 -4.20
CA CYS A 128 2.56 -7.77 -5.45
C CYS A 128 3.91 -7.33 -6.04
N GLY A 129 5.02 -7.44 -5.30
CA GLY A 129 6.34 -6.99 -5.74
C GLY A 129 6.65 -5.51 -5.47
N LYS A 130 5.66 -4.70 -5.04
CA LYS A 130 5.86 -3.27 -4.78
C LYS A 130 7.06 -2.95 -3.86
N PRO A 131 7.32 -3.67 -2.74
CA PRO A 131 8.52 -3.40 -1.91
C PRO A 131 9.83 -3.59 -2.67
N ILE A 132 9.90 -4.57 -3.56
CA ILE A 132 11.07 -4.85 -4.40
C ILE A 132 11.26 -3.73 -5.44
N ALA A 133 10.18 -3.32 -6.12
CA ALA A 133 10.18 -2.20 -7.05
C ALA A 133 10.60 -0.88 -6.36
N GLU A 134 10.08 -0.60 -5.17
CA GLU A 134 10.43 0.61 -4.39
C GLU A 134 11.89 0.63 -3.91
N LEU A 135 12.56 -0.51 -3.83
CA LEU A 135 14.00 -0.59 -3.58
C LEU A 135 14.85 -0.34 -4.84
N GLY A 136 14.24 -0.22 -6.02
CA GLY A 136 14.91 0.02 -7.31
C GLY A 136 15.37 -1.26 -8.01
N LEU A 137 14.91 -2.44 -7.58
CA LEU A 137 15.30 -3.75 -8.13
C LEU A 137 14.41 -4.12 -9.33
N GLU A 138 14.57 -3.44 -10.46
CA GLU A 138 13.72 -3.56 -11.65
C GLU A 138 13.69 -4.98 -12.24
N GLU A 139 14.84 -5.64 -12.34
CA GLU A 139 14.93 -7.01 -12.85
C GLU A 139 14.12 -7.98 -11.98
N LYS A 140 14.24 -7.85 -10.65
CA LYS A 140 13.48 -8.68 -9.72
C LYS A 140 11.99 -8.34 -9.72
N GLU A 141 11.63 -7.08 -9.90
CA GLU A 141 10.24 -6.66 -10.12
C GLU A 141 9.66 -7.37 -11.34
N THR A 142 10.38 -7.37 -12.47
CA THR A 142 9.98 -8.03 -13.71
C THR A 142 9.72 -9.52 -13.48
N VAL A 143 10.65 -10.23 -12.85
CA VAL A 143 10.50 -11.66 -12.53
C VAL A 143 9.25 -11.93 -11.67
N ILE A 144 8.96 -11.06 -10.69
CA ILE A 144 7.75 -11.20 -9.86
C ILE A 144 6.49 -11.00 -10.69
N LEU A 145 6.45 -9.99 -11.56
CA LEU A 145 5.29 -9.70 -12.40
C LEU A 145 5.03 -10.80 -13.43
N GLU A 146 6.06 -11.31 -14.08
CA GLU A 146 5.96 -12.44 -15.02
C GLU A 146 5.43 -13.69 -14.31
N ARG A 147 5.95 -14.01 -13.13
CA ARG A 147 5.46 -15.13 -12.31
C ARG A 147 3.99 -14.96 -11.94
N LEU A 148 3.57 -13.77 -11.50
CA LEU A 148 2.18 -13.47 -11.16
C LEU A 148 1.27 -13.65 -12.37
N ASN A 149 1.61 -13.03 -13.51
CA ASN A 149 0.85 -13.14 -14.74
C ASN A 149 0.72 -14.61 -15.18
N LYS A 150 1.83 -15.34 -15.23
CA LYS A 150 1.85 -16.75 -15.60
C LYS A 150 0.92 -17.59 -14.72
N LYS A 151 1.03 -17.45 -13.39
CA LYS A 151 0.20 -18.22 -12.44
C LYS A 151 -1.28 -17.89 -12.53
N LEU A 152 -1.63 -16.62 -12.71
CA LEU A 152 -3.03 -16.22 -12.89
C LEU A 152 -3.63 -16.76 -14.19
N LEU A 153 -2.88 -16.70 -15.29
CA LEU A 153 -3.32 -17.25 -16.58
C LEU A 153 -3.44 -18.78 -16.54
N GLU A 154 -2.47 -19.49 -15.96
CA GLU A 154 -2.51 -20.95 -15.77
C GLU A 154 -3.70 -21.38 -14.88
N ALA A 155 -4.11 -20.56 -13.91
CA ALA A 155 -5.27 -20.78 -13.07
C ALA A 155 -6.62 -20.47 -13.77
N GLY A 156 -6.61 -19.96 -15.00
CA GLY A 156 -7.80 -19.61 -15.77
C GLY A 156 -8.43 -18.27 -15.38
N VAL A 157 -7.68 -17.41 -14.69
CA VAL A 157 -8.18 -16.12 -14.19
C VAL A 157 -8.53 -15.18 -15.33
N ARG A 158 -9.68 -14.51 -15.20
CA ARG A 158 -10.15 -13.45 -16.10
C ARG A 158 -10.31 -12.12 -15.39
N GLU A 159 -10.30 -12.13 -14.06
CA GLU A 159 -10.44 -10.94 -13.21
C GLU A 159 -9.69 -11.14 -11.90
N VAL A 160 -8.98 -10.12 -11.43
CA VAL A 160 -8.34 -10.11 -10.11
C VAL A 160 -8.98 -9.05 -9.24
N VAL A 161 -9.51 -9.47 -8.10
CA VAL A 161 -10.10 -8.59 -7.07
C VAL A 161 -9.04 -8.29 -6.02
N MET A 162 -8.62 -7.05 -5.90
CA MET A 162 -7.56 -6.62 -4.98
C MET A 162 -8.11 -6.12 -3.65
N VAL A 163 -7.64 -6.70 -2.55
CA VAL A 163 -8.00 -6.27 -1.18
C VAL A 163 -7.12 -5.12 -0.70
N CYS A 164 -5.84 -5.16 -1.03
CA CYS A 164 -4.86 -4.15 -0.58
C CYS A 164 -4.76 -2.97 -1.56
N PRO A 165 -4.87 -1.71 -1.10
CA PRO A 165 -4.77 -0.52 -1.96
C PRO A 165 -3.40 -0.38 -2.63
N ASN A 166 -2.32 -0.82 -1.97
CA ASN A 166 -0.99 -0.83 -2.56
C ASN A 166 -0.86 -1.85 -3.69
N CYS A 167 -1.44 -3.05 -3.51
CA CYS A 167 -1.46 -4.07 -4.56
C CYS A 167 -2.31 -3.60 -5.74
N TYR A 168 -3.49 -3.02 -5.49
CA TYR A 168 -4.36 -2.46 -6.52
C TYR A 168 -3.62 -1.42 -7.38
N ALA A 169 -3.12 -0.37 -6.75
CA ALA A 169 -2.45 0.72 -7.47
C ALA A 169 -1.15 0.29 -8.18
N PHE A 170 -0.46 -0.73 -7.66
CA PHE A 170 0.78 -1.20 -8.24
C PHE A 170 0.58 -2.17 -9.40
N LEU A 171 -0.48 -3.00 -9.35
CA LEU A 171 -0.68 -4.09 -10.30
C LEU A 171 -1.74 -3.80 -11.38
N LYS A 172 -2.62 -2.79 -11.21
CA LYS A 172 -3.77 -2.59 -12.09
C LYS A 172 -3.40 -2.40 -13.57
N ASP A 173 -2.25 -1.79 -13.86
CA ASP A 173 -1.77 -1.55 -15.21
C ASP A 173 -0.60 -2.49 -15.60
N LYS A 174 -0.29 -3.51 -14.77
CA LYS A 174 0.85 -4.42 -14.95
C LYS A 174 0.45 -5.89 -15.11
N LEU A 175 -0.77 -6.25 -14.75
CA LEU A 175 -1.29 -7.58 -14.98
C LEU A 175 -1.96 -7.69 -16.35
N SER A 176 -1.87 -8.86 -16.95
CA SER A 176 -2.48 -9.17 -18.26
C SER A 176 -4.00 -9.39 -18.18
N VAL A 177 -4.54 -9.45 -16.97
CA VAL A 177 -5.96 -9.61 -16.69
C VAL A 177 -6.52 -8.37 -15.99
N PRO A 178 -7.79 -8.02 -16.18
CA PRO A 178 -8.43 -6.88 -15.49
C PRO A 178 -8.27 -6.97 -13.98
N VAL A 179 -7.98 -5.82 -13.38
CA VAL A 179 -7.84 -5.67 -11.93
C VAL A 179 -8.88 -4.70 -11.41
N ILE A 180 -9.71 -5.18 -10.50
CA ILE A 180 -10.69 -4.35 -9.80
C ILE A 180 -10.42 -4.33 -8.30
N SER A 181 -11.00 -3.38 -7.58
CA SER A 181 -10.90 -3.37 -6.14
C SER A 181 -11.94 -4.26 -5.47
N ILE A 182 -11.69 -4.66 -4.22
CA ILE A 182 -12.69 -5.34 -3.40
C ILE A 182 -13.96 -4.50 -3.21
N TYR A 183 -13.83 -3.18 -3.16
CA TYR A 183 -14.97 -2.29 -2.98
C TYR A 183 -15.87 -2.27 -4.21
N GLU A 184 -15.30 -2.26 -5.39
CA GLU A 184 -16.02 -2.37 -6.66
C GLU A 184 -16.73 -3.73 -6.75
N LYS A 185 -16.04 -4.83 -6.45
CA LYS A 185 -16.63 -6.17 -6.44
C LYS A 185 -17.78 -6.30 -5.43
N LEU A 186 -17.66 -5.75 -4.24
CA LEU A 186 -18.74 -5.76 -3.26
C LEU A 186 -19.98 -4.99 -3.76
N GLN A 187 -19.79 -3.84 -4.45
CA GLN A 187 -20.88 -3.10 -5.05
C GLN A 187 -21.55 -3.89 -6.18
N GLU A 188 -20.78 -4.50 -7.09
CA GLU A 188 -21.32 -5.35 -8.17
C GLU A 188 -22.21 -6.49 -7.65
N LEU A 189 -21.82 -7.07 -6.50
CA LEU A 189 -22.54 -8.19 -5.89
C LEU A 189 -23.68 -7.73 -4.94
N GLY A 190 -23.86 -6.43 -4.74
CA GLY A 190 -24.82 -5.91 -3.75
C GLY A 190 -24.49 -6.30 -2.31
N LEU A 191 -23.20 -6.51 -2.00
CA LEU A 191 -22.70 -6.94 -0.71
C LEU A 191 -22.07 -5.78 0.07
N GLY A 192 -22.01 -5.94 1.40
CA GLY A 192 -21.44 -4.97 2.33
C GLY A 192 -22.47 -4.05 2.98
N ASN A 193 -22.19 -3.68 4.22
CA ASN A 193 -23.04 -2.82 5.03
C ASN A 193 -22.64 -1.35 4.84
N ARG A 194 -23.62 -0.45 5.01
CA ARG A 194 -23.33 0.97 5.13
C ARG A 194 -22.85 1.30 6.52
N ILE A 195 -21.79 2.10 6.60
CA ILE A 195 -21.22 2.57 7.86
C ILE A 195 -21.99 3.83 8.26
N MET A 196 -22.70 3.77 9.40
CA MET A 196 -23.58 4.84 9.88
C MET A 196 -22.83 5.96 10.58
N GLU A 197 -21.69 5.66 11.19
CA GLU A 197 -20.87 6.63 11.92
C GLU A 197 -20.08 7.53 10.96
N GLU A 198 -19.88 8.80 11.35
CA GLU A 198 -18.95 9.68 10.63
C GLU A 198 -17.52 9.11 10.66
N GLN A 199 -16.84 9.19 9.52
CA GLN A 199 -15.51 8.61 9.36
C GLN A 199 -14.43 9.69 9.24
N ASN A 200 -13.41 9.59 10.09
CA ASN A 200 -12.16 10.31 9.92
C ASN A 200 -11.20 9.42 9.14
N ILE A 201 -10.97 9.71 7.87
CA ILE A 201 -10.20 8.81 7.00
C ILE A 201 -8.76 9.27 6.81
N PHE A 202 -7.83 8.40 7.17
CA PHE A 202 -6.42 8.51 6.79
C PHE A 202 -6.20 7.83 5.44
N LEU A 203 -5.86 8.61 4.42
CA LEU A 203 -5.65 8.10 3.07
C LEU A 203 -4.33 7.33 2.94
N PRO A 204 -4.33 6.10 2.40
CA PRO A 204 -3.10 5.40 2.06
C PRO A 204 -2.36 6.09 0.91
N CYS A 205 -1.03 5.94 0.90
CA CYS A 205 -0.16 6.63 -0.07
C CYS A 205 -0.61 6.53 -1.54
N PRO A 206 -1.01 5.35 -2.06
CA PRO A 206 -1.35 5.21 -3.47
C PRO A 206 -2.66 5.90 -3.87
N ASP A 207 -3.53 6.23 -2.90
CA ASP A 207 -4.84 6.80 -3.19
C ASP A 207 -4.98 8.30 -2.80
N ARG A 208 -3.90 8.92 -2.35
CA ARG A 208 -3.91 10.32 -1.88
C ARG A 208 -4.25 11.34 -2.95
N GLU A 209 -3.78 11.10 -4.14
CA GLU A 209 -3.91 12.05 -5.25
C GLU A 209 -5.25 11.87 -5.97
N LYS A 210 -5.46 10.72 -6.56
CA LYS A 210 -6.62 10.44 -7.42
C LYS A 210 -7.88 10.09 -6.63
N ARG A 211 -7.74 9.60 -5.39
CA ARG A 211 -8.83 9.15 -4.51
C ARG A 211 -9.77 8.14 -5.19
N GLU A 212 -9.20 7.28 -6.02
CA GLU A 212 -9.95 6.32 -6.83
C GLU A 212 -10.65 5.29 -5.95
N LEU A 213 -9.92 4.69 -5.01
CA LEU A 213 -10.49 3.74 -4.05
C LEU A 213 -11.44 4.42 -3.06
N LEU A 214 -11.14 5.64 -2.63
CA LEU A 214 -12.05 6.39 -1.78
C LEU A 214 -13.40 6.64 -2.46
N LYS A 215 -13.42 6.94 -3.77
CA LYS A 215 -14.66 7.07 -4.54
C LYS A 215 -15.45 5.76 -4.56
N GLN A 216 -14.78 4.62 -4.67
CA GLN A 216 -15.40 3.29 -4.62
C GLN A 216 -15.88 2.90 -3.22
N ILE A 217 -15.24 3.41 -2.16
CA ILE A 217 -15.68 3.23 -0.77
C ILE A 217 -16.88 4.11 -0.44
N ARG A 218 -17.00 5.26 -1.08
CA ARG A 218 -18.01 6.29 -0.77
C ARG A 218 -19.46 5.77 -0.69
N PRO A 219 -19.95 4.86 -1.56
CA PRO A 219 -21.29 4.28 -1.46
C PRO A 219 -21.58 3.52 -0.16
N PHE A 220 -20.54 3.05 0.53
CA PHE A 220 -20.66 2.37 1.83
C PHE A 220 -20.69 3.33 3.03
N LEU A 221 -20.56 4.64 2.80
CA LEU A 221 -20.61 5.66 3.86
C LEU A 221 -21.94 6.41 3.81
N THR A 222 -22.55 6.63 4.96
CA THR A 222 -23.81 7.42 5.04
C THR A 222 -23.55 8.92 5.06
N ALA A 223 -22.40 9.35 5.59
CA ALA A 223 -21.98 10.75 5.67
C ALA A 223 -20.71 11.01 4.87
N GLU A 224 -20.45 12.28 4.54
CA GLU A 224 -19.20 12.69 3.89
C GLU A 224 -18.02 12.48 4.85
N PRO A 225 -16.98 11.72 4.47
CA PRO A 225 -15.89 11.45 5.37
C PRO A 225 -14.97 12.67 5.53
N LYS A 226 -14.50 12.88 6.75
CA LYS A 226 -13.46 13.88 7.02
C LYS A 226 -12.09 13.30 6.69
N ILE A 227 -11.42 13.92 5.72
CA ILE A 227 -10.08 13.46 5.32
C ILE A 227 -9.02 14.08 6.23
N LEU A 228 -8.21 13.23 6.84
CA LEU A 228 -7.11 13.64 7.70
C LEU A 228 -5.93 14.14 6.85
N SER A 229 -5.75 15.45 6.78
CA SER A 229 -4.69 16.11 5.99
C SER A 229 -3.40 16.35 6.78
N SER A 230 -3.48 16.36 8.11
CA SER A 230 -2.35 16.66 9.01
C SER A 230 -1.33 15.52 9.09
N ALA A 231 -1.76 14.28 8.86
CA ALA A 231 -0.89 13.10 8.92
C ALA A 231 -0.40 12.70 7.52
N ASN A 232 0.92 12.79 7.31
CA ASN A 232 1.50 12.61 5.98
C ASN A 232 1.80 11.16 5.62
N CYS A 233 2.20 10.31 6.58
CA CYS A 233 2.62 8.94 6.32
C CYS A 233 2.39 8.07 7.55
N CYS A 234 2.11 6.79 7.34
CA CYS A 234 2.07 5.81 8.44
C CYS A 234 3.47 5.30 8.83
N GLY A 235 4.54 5.76 8.20
CA GLY A 235 5.91 5.37 8.50
C GLY A 235 6.43 4.09 7.84
N LEU A 236 5.64 3.40 7.00
CA LEU A 236 6.07 2.12 6.37
C LEU A 236 6.41 2.22 4.87
N GLY A 237 6.19 3.37 4.23
CA GLY A 237 6.43 3.54 2.80
C GLY A 237 7.92 3.44 2.44
N GLY A 238 8.21 3.05 1.18
CA GLY A 238 9.55 3.06 0.60
C GLY A 238 10.59 2.21 1.32
N CYS A 239 10.19 1.32 2.24
CA CYS A 239 11.09 0.56 3.12
C CYS A 239 12.08 1.43 3.91
N ALA A 240 11.75 2.73 4.10
CA ALA A 240 12.63 3.72 4.71
C ALA A 240 12.75 3.56 6.24
N ALA A 241 11.82 2.88 6.90
CA ALA A 241 11.86 2.66 8.36
C ALA A 241 13.14 1.96 8.84
N LEU A 242 13.82 1.20 7.95
CA LEU A 242 15.12 0.58 8.25
C LEU A 242 16.25 1.61 8.38
N LYS A 243 16.14 2.74 7.69
CA LYS A 243 17.11 3.84 7.71
C LYS A 243 16.68 4.98 8.63
N GLU A 244 15.38 5.13 8.81
CA GLU A 244 14.73 6.21 9.57
C GLU A 244 13.74 5.66 10.61
N PRO A 245 14.18 4.80 11.56
CA PRO A 245 13.26 4.19 12.52
C PRO A 245 12.57 5.21 13.42
N GLU A 246 13.30 6.22 13.88
CA GLU A 246 12.76 7.30 14.74
C GLU A 246 11.75 8.17 13.99
N LEU A 247 12.09 8.57 12.76
CA LEU A 247 11.19 9.37 11.92
C LEU A 247 9.94 8.57 11.53
N ALA A 248 10.08 7.29 11.23
CA ALA A 248 8.95 6.39 10.98
C ALA A 248 8.03 6.28 12.19
N ALA A 249 8.60 6.13 13.40
CA ALA A 249 7.85 6.07 14.65
C ALA A 249 7.14 7.41 14.95
N GLN A 250 7.81 8.54 14.74
CA GLN A 250 7.22 9.88 14.90
C GLN A 250 6.04 10.10 13.95
N MET A 251 6.18 9.75 12.67
CA MET A 251 5.11 9.83 11.68
C MET A 251 3.91 8.96 12.07
N ALA A 252 4.15 7.71 12.48
CA ALA A 252 3.11 6.81 12.92
C ALA A 252 2.40 7.31 14.17
N LYS A 253 3.13 7.84 15.15
CA LYS A 253 2.57 8.43 16.38
C LYS A 253 1.73 9.66 16.07
N SER A 254 2.20 10.56 15.22
CA SER A 254 1.44 11.74 14.80
C SER A 254 0.13 11.37 14.11
N ALA A 255 0.15 10.38 13.21
CA ALA A 255 -1.05 9.89 12.55
C ALA A 255 -1.97 9.10 13.50
N GLY A 256 -1.40 8.30 14.41
CA GLY A 256 -2.13 7.49 15.39
C GLY A 256 -2.73 8.27 16.56
N SER A 257 -2.25 9.50 16.81
CA SER A 257 -2.83 10.37 17.86
C SER A 257 -4.23 10.90 17.54
N ILE A 258 -4.64 10.81 16.25
CA ILE A 258 -5.96 11.21 15.82
C ILE A 258 -6.95 10.10 16.20
N GLN A 259 -7.90 10.43 17.09
CA GLN A 259 -8.90 9.46 17.55
C GLN A 259 -9.91 9.09 16.45
N ASN A 260 -10.45 7.89 16.53
CA ASN A 260 -11.47 7.39 15.59
C ASN A 260 -11.04 7.46 14.14
N THR A 261 -9.79 7.09 13.86
CA THR A 261 -9.24 7.08 12.51
C THR A 261 -9.61 5.81 11.78
N SER A 262 -10.23 5.96 10.63
CA SER A 262 -10.49 4.87 9.70
C SER A 262 -9.45 4.84 8.59
N VAL A 263 -9.02 3.63 8.25
CA VAL A 263 -8.06 3.35 7.18
C VAL A 263 -8.59 2.26 6.26
N TYR A 264 -8.05 2.15 5.06
CA TYR A 264 -8.33 1.04 4.15
C TYR A 264 -7.05 0.36 3.63
N CYS A 265 -5.96 0.49 4.39
CA CYS A 265 -4.70 -0.21 4.18
C CYS A 265 -4.29 -0.91 5.47
N ALA A 266 -4.20 -2.24 5.45
CA ALA A 266 -3.85 -3.04 6.63
C ALA A 266 -2.48 -2.68 7.22
N SER A 267 -1.50 -2.34 6.38
CA SER A 267 -0.19 -1.86 6.85
C SER A 267 -0.30 -0.55 7.62
N CYS A 268 -1.16 0.37 7.16
CA CYS A 268 -1.42 1.61 7.91
C CYS A 268 -2.09 1.30 9.24
N ALA A 269 -3.15 0.48 9.23
CA ALA A 269 -3.86 0.08 10.46
C ALA A 269 -2.88 -0.47 11.50
N GLY A 270 -2.13 -1.51 11.14
CA GLY A 270 -1.20 -2.16 12.06
C GLY A 270 -0.10 -1.24 12.58
N ASN A 271 0.46 -0.36 11.74
CA ASN A 271 1.52 0.54 12.21
C ASN A 271 1.01 1.68 13.08
N LEU A 272 -0.16 2.24 12.77
CA LEU A 272 -0.79 3.27 13.59
C LEU A 272 -1.19 2.72 14.97
N THR A 273 -1.71 1.50 15.02
CA THR A 273 -2.05 0.82 16.28
C THR A 273 -0.80 0.55 17.12
N ARG A 274 0.28 0.02 16.52
CA ARG A 274 1.57 -0.20 17.22
C ARG A 274 2.18 1.10 17.76
N ALA A 275 1.94 2.23 17.10
CA ALA A 275 2.40 3.54 17.56
C ALA A 275 1.54 4.15 18.67
N GLY A 276 0.57 3.39 19.20
CA GLY A 276 -0.33 3.80 20.28
C GLY A 276 -1.63 4.44 19.82
N GLY A 277 -1.96 4.35 18.53
CA GLY A 277 -3.26 4.79 18.01
C GLY A 277 -4.42 3.99 18.62
N LYS A 278 -5.40 4.70 19.18
CA LYS A 278 -6.59 4.11 19.76
C LYS A 278 -7.74 4.14 18.74
N ASN A 279 -8.50 3.03 18.70
CA ASN A 279 -9.67 2.91 17.79
C ASN A 279 -9.33 3.12 16.30
N ILE A 280 -8.23 2.54 15.84
CA ILE A 280 -7.92 2.51 14.42
C ILE A 280 -8.78 1.41 13.77
N LYS A 281 -9.75 1.81 12.96
CA LYS A 281 -10.68 0.90 12.29
C LYS A 281 -10.29 0.70 10.81
N HIS A 282 -10.48 -0.50 10.28
CA HIS A 282 -10.29 -0.74 8.84
C HIS A 282 -11.65 -0.73 8.12
N LEU A 283 -11.81 0.14 7.11
CA LEU A 283 -13.09 0.33 6.43
C LEU A 283 -13.66 -0.96 5.84
N LEU A 284 -12.83 -1.82 5.22
CA LEU A 284 -13.31 -3.10 4.70
C LEU A 284 -13.87 -4.00 5.81
N VAL A 285 -13.22 -4.02 6.97
CA VAL A 285 -13.72 -4.81 8.14
C VAL A 285 -15.09 -4.31 8.58
N GLN A 286 -15.26 -2.98 8.68
CA GLN A 286 -16.56 -2.37 9.02
C GLN A 286 -17.63 -2.64 7.95
N ILE A 287 -17.29 -2.48 6.65
CA ILE A 287 -18.21 -2.77 5.53
C ILE A 287 -18.69 -4.23 5.57
N LEU A 288 -17.83 -5.16 5.96
CA LEU A 288 -18.20 -6.57 6.11
C LEU A 288 -18.92 -6.89 7.42
N GLY A 289 -19.25 -5.88 8.25
CA GLY A 289 -19.92 -6.06 9.55
C GLY A 289 -19.08 -6.83 10.57
N ARG A 290 -17.74 -6.68 10.51
CA ARG A 290 -16.79 -7.35 11.41
C ARG A 290 -16.18 -6.36 12.39
N GLU A 291 -15.67 -6.87 13.51
CA GLU A 291 -15.06 -6.08 14.59
C GLU A 291 -13.60 -6.49 14.87
N GLU A 292 -12.92 -6.98 13.86
CA GLU A 292 -11.52 -7.39 13.99
C GLU A 292 -10.60 -6.18 14.02
N VAL A 293 -9.64 -6.19 14.95
CA VAL A 293 -8.61 -5.15 15.10
C VAL A 293 -7.24 -5.70 14.67
N PRO A 294 -6.30 -4.83 14.19
CA PRO A 294 -5.01 -5.27 13.69
C PRO A 294 -4.03 -5.70 14.77
#